data_1ed94fd91c3361cc0c78e9b47d6e35af
#
_entry.id   1ed94fd91c3361cc0c78e9b47d6e35af
#
_cell.length_a   1.000
_cell.length_b   1.000
_cell.length_c   1.000
_cell.angle_alpha   90.00
_cell.angle_beta   90.00
_cell.angle_gamma   90.00
#
_symmetry.space_group_name_H-M   'P 1'
#
loop_
_entity.id
_entity.type
_entity.pdbx_description
1 polymer ?
#
loop_
_entity_poly.entity_id
_entity_poly.type
_entity_poly.pdbx_seq_one_letter_code
_entity_poly.pdbx_strand_id
1 'polypeptide(L)'
;ISTQRARDALVEFSNLKWDDESLYKRVEDGSEIKYSADVLKKVYENHDIKIRIPDMPKVGDITLNLGGIKLNCIASDNSHSDDAFLIYIPEEKLLFLGDSHAKNYYTKPMAYNKQKLRDYIDRITILDFEYAVPGHGNIFTREELLDYLEKEYTKMR
;
A
#
# COMPACT_ATOMS: atom_id res chain seq x y z
N ILE A 1 -14.62 0.18 -3.21
CA ILE A 1 -14.14 -1.15 -2.75
C ILE A 1 -12.82 -0.96 -2.02
N SER A 2 -12.60 -1.71 -0.96
CA SER A 2 -11.35 -1.74 -0.19
C SER A 2 -11.17 -3.12 0.47
N THR A 3 -10.01 -3.37 1.06
CA THR A 3 -9.91 -4.42 2.08
C THR A 3 -10.74 -4.03 3.31
N GLN A 4 -11.11 -5.01 4.15
CA GLN A 4 -11.78 -4.73 5.42
C GLN A 4 -10.89 -3.87 6.33
N ARG A 5 -9.59 -4.20 6.42
CA ARG A 5 -8.62 -3.45 7.26
C ARG A 5 -8.48 -2.00 6.83
N ALA A 6 -8.36 -1.73 5.52
CA ALA A 6 -8.32 -0.35 5.02
C ALA A 6 -9.58 0.44 5.38
N ARG A 7 -10.77 -0.20 5.30
CA ARG A 7 -12.01 0.43 5.73
C ARG A 7 -12.00 0.77 7.22
N ASP A 8 -11.54 -0.16 8.05
CA ASP A 8 -11.50 0.02 9.50
C ASP A 8 -10.53 1.16 9.88
N ALA A 9 -9.34 1.21 9.25
CA ALA A 9 -8.40 2.32 9.41
C ALA A 9 -9.01 3.67 8.98
N LEU A 10 -9.75 3.72 7.87
CA LEU A 10 -10.42 4.94 7.42
C LEU A 10 -11.55 5.37 8.36
N VAL A 11 -12.24 4.44 9.03
CA VAL A 11 -13.20 4.75 10.10
C VAL A 11 -12.48 5.42 11.28
N GLU A 12 -11.33 4.90 11.69
CA GLU A 12 -10.50 5.53 12.74
C GLU A 12 -10.04 6.93 12.32
N PHE A 13 -9.53 7.08 11.09
CA PHE A 13 -9.09 8.36 10.55
C PHE A 13 -10.23 9.39 10.47
N SER A 14 -11.47 8.95 10.23
CA SER A 14 -12.63 9.86 10.18
C SER A 14 -12.95 10.50 11.53
N ASN A 15 -12.42 9.95 12.62
CA ASN A 15 -12.59 10.49 13.98
C ASN A 15 -11.41 11.39 14.41
N LEU A 16 -10.36 11.49 13.59
CA LEU A 16 -9.21 12.34 13.91
C LEU A 16 -9.52 13.81 13.66
N LYS A 17 -8.87 14.67 14.43
CA LYS A 17 -8.78 16.09 14.13
C LYS A 17 -7.61 16.33 13.19
N TRP A 18 -7.82 17.25 12.24
CA TRP A 18 -6.86 17.54 11.17
C TRP A 18 -6.27 18.96 11.25
N ASP A 19 -6.52 19.68 12.37
CA ASP A 19 -5.86 20.94 12.67
C ASP A 19 -4.35 20.76 12.89
N ASP A 20 -3.59 21.84 12.75
CA ASP A 20 -2.12 21.84 12.86
C ASP A 20 -1.64 21.22 14.17
N GLU A 21 -2.26 21.58 15.30
CA GLU A 21 -1.87 21.08 16.63
C GLU A 21 -2.01 19.56 16.70
N SER A 22 -3.15 19.04 16.26
CA SER A 22 -3.45 17.61 16.26
C SER A 22 -2.54 16.82 15.29
N LEU A 23 -2.23 17.40 14.11
CA LEU A 23 -1.29 16.81 13.14
C LEU A 23 0.12 16.68 13.72
N TYR A 24 0.66 17.78 14.25
CA TYR A 24 2.04 17.76 14.76
C TYR A 24 2.18 16.97 16.06
N LYS A 25 1.14 16.89 16.89
CA LYS A 25 1.11 15.99 18.04
C LYS A 25 1.28 14.52 17.61
N ARG A 26 0.63 14.09 16.52
CA ARG A 26 0.80 12.75 15.96
C ARG A 26 2.22 12.53 15.39
N VAL A 27 2.86 13.58 14.89
CA VAL A 27 4.28 13.49 14.49
C VAL A 27 5.18 13.29 15.70
N GLU A 28 4.90 13.96 16.82
CA GLU A 28 5.68 13.84 18.07
C GLU A 28 5.56 12.45 18.69
N ASP A 29 4.35 11.85 18.70
CA ASP A 29 4.12 10.52 19.24
C ASP A 29 4.47 9.38 18.24
N GLY A 30 4.82 9.72 17.00
CA GLY A 30 5.25 8.79 15.96
C GLY A 30 4.12 8.10 15.20
N SER A 31 2.86 8.47 15.44
CA SER A 31 1.70 7.94 14.71
C SER A 31 1.48 8.61 13.34
N GLU A 32 2.23 9.70 13.04
CA GLU A 32 2.23 10.37 11.74
C GLU A 32 3.66 10.68 11.30
N ILE A 33 3.89 10.71 9.99
CA ILE A 33 5.16 11.07 9.39
C ILE A 33 5.20 12.58 9.15
N LYS A 34 6.26 13.25 9.60
CA LYS A 34 6.40 14.71 9.44
C LYS A 34 6.16 15.17 8.00
N TYR A 35 6.68 14.44 7.01
CA TYR A 35 6.46 14.78 5.60
C TYR A 35 4.96 14.79 5.24
N SER A 36 4.21 13.77 5.66
CA SER A 36 2.76 13.69 5.42
C SER A 36 2.03 14.86 6.09
N ALA A 37 2.37 15.18 7.34
CA ALA A 37 1.77 16.31 8.06
C ALA A 37 2.03 17.65 7.35
N ASP A 38 3.26 17.89 6.88
CA ASP A 38 3.64 19.09 6.14
C ASP A 38 2.88 19.20 4.79
N VAL A 39 2.68 18.08 4.09
CA VAL A 39 1.91 18.02 2.84
C VAL A 39 0.42 18.28 3.11
N LEU A 40 -0.16 17.63 4.11
CA LEU A 40 -1.56 17.81 4.48
C LEU A 40 -1.86 19.26 4.85
N LYS A 41 -1.01 19.89 5.67
CA LYS A 41 -1.10 21.29 6.02
C LYS A 41 -1.07 22.21 4.79
N LYS A 42 -0.17 21.94 3.84
CA LYS A 42 -0.01 22.74 2.62
C LYS A 42 -1.18 22.59 1.65
N VAL A 43 -1.72 21.38 1.52
CA VAL A 43 -2.77 21.06 0.53
C VAL A 43 -4.15 21.43 1.06
N TYR A 44 -4.38 21.26 2.37
CA TYR A 44 -5.67 21.50 3.02
C TYR A 44 -5.59 22.68 4.00
N GLU A 45 -5.31 23.87 3.50
CA GLU A 45 -5.14 25.10 4.29
C GLU A 45 -6.30 25.37 5.28
N ASN A 46 -7.52 24.95 4.94
CA ASN A 46 -8.70 25.10 5.80
C ASN A 46 -8.97 23.90 6.71
N HIS A 47 -8.07 22.90 6.72
CA HIS A 47 -8.22 21.63 7.47
C HIS A 47 -9.53 20.87 7.20
N ASP A 48 -10.23 21.17 6.10
CA ASP A 48 -11.48 20.50 5.69
C ASP A 48 -11.17 19.14 5.02
N ILE A 49 -10.61 18.23 5.81
CA ILE A 49 -10.30 16.86 5.37
C ILE A 49 -11.51 15.98 5.67
N LYS A 50 -12.13 15.44 4.61
CA LYS A 50 -13.27 14.53 4.69
C LYS A 50 -12.85 13.13 4.30
N ILE A 51 -12.82 12.23 5.25
CA ILE A 51 -12.52 10.83 5.01
C ILE A 51 -13.79 10.14 4.49
N ARG A 52 -13.70 9.61 3.26
CA ARG A 52 -14.78 8.79 2.68
C ARG A 52 -14.56 7.33 3.01
N ILE A 53 -15.53 6.76 3.72
CA ILE A 53 -15.51 5.34 4.06
C ILE A 53 -15.98 4.51 2.85
N PRO A 54 -15.21 3.49 2.41
CA PRO A 54 -15.63 2.61 1.33
C PRO A 54 -16.90 1.82 1.67
N ASP A 55 -17.82 1.76 0.70
CA ASP A 55 -19.13 1.11 0.89
C ASP A 55 -19.04 -0.43 0.81
N MET A 56 -18.03 -0.96 0.12
CA MET A 56 -17.90 -2.39 -0.18
C MET A 56 -16.55 -2.95 0.30
N PRO A 57 -16.35 -3.16 1.60
CA PRO A 57 -15.16 -3.82 2.09
C PRO A 57 -15.16 -5.30 1.72
N LYS A 58 -13.97 -5.86 1.49
CA LYS A 58 -13.76 -7.24 1.12
C LYS A 58 -12.70 -7.92 2.00
N VAL A 59 -12.89 -9.21 2.19
CA VAL A 59 -11.92 -10.07 2.86
C VAL A 59 -11.33 -11.02 1.81
N GLY A 60 -10.00 -11.11 1.75
CA GLY A 60 -9.29 -11.94 0.77
C GLY A 60 -9.35 -11.40 -0.66
N ASP A 61 -8.98 -12.26 -1.59
CA ASP A 61 -8.89 -11.91 -3.01
C ASP A 61 -10.28 -11.81 -3.64
N ILE A 62 -10.43 -10.89 -4.58
CA ILE A 62 -11.66 -10.73 -5.34
C ILE A 62 -11.34 -10.50 -6.82
N THR A 63 -12.27 -10.88 -7.69
CA THR A 63 -12.22 -10.57 -9.12
C THR A 63 -13.36 -9.62 -9.47
N LEU A 64 -13.03 -8.54 -10.16
CA LEU A 64 -13.99 -7.61 -10.75
C LEU A 64 -14.00 -7.79 -12.27
N ASN A 65 -15.18 -7.91 -12.83
CA ASN A 65 -15.37 -7.94 -14.29
C ASN A 65 -15.86 -6.57 -14.75
N LEU A 66 -15.07 -5.90 -15.60
CA LEU A 66 -15.36 -4.56 -16.12
C LEU A 66 -15.84 -4.58 -17.58
N GLY A 67 -16.47 -5.69 -18.01
CA GLY A 67 -17.02 -5.75 -19.37
C GLY A 67 -15.98 -6.05 -20.44
N GLY A 68 -15.10 -7.03 -20.20
CA GLY A 68 -14.06 -7.46 -21.14
C GLY A 68 -12.66 -7.52 -20.53
N ILE A 69 -12.45 -6.85 -19.42
CA ILE A 69 -11.20 -6.91 -18.64
C ILE A 69 -11.52 -7.41 -17.24
N LYS A 70 -10.72 -8.32 -16.73
CA LYS A 70 -10.79 -8.79 -15.33
C LYS A 70 -9.72 -8.11 -14.49
N LEU A 71 -10.11 -7.61 -13.34
CA LEU A 71 -9.21 -7.13 -12.31
C LEU A 71 -9.19 -8.13 -11.17
N ASN A 72 -8.07 -8.80 -10.96
CA ASN A 72 -7.85 -9.62 -9.77
C ASN A 72 -7.26 -8.72 -8.69
N CYS A 73 -8.08 -8.35 -7.70
CA CYS A 73 -7.63 -7.61 -6.53
C CYS A 73 -7.13 -8.61 -5.50
N ILE A 74 -5.83 -8.67 -5.30
CA ILE A 74 -5.14 -9.64 -4.44
C ILE A 74 -4.86 -8.98 -3.11
N ALA A 75 -5.48 -9.45 -2.04
CA ALA A 75 -5.23 -8.92 -0.70
C ALA A 75 -3.78 -9.17 -0.29
N SER A 76 -3.10 -8.15 0.17
CA SER A 76 -1.68 -8.18 0.48
C SER A 76 -1.41 -7.64 1.88
N ASP A 77 -0.93 -8.54 2.74
CA ASP A 77 -0.27 -8.19 4.01
C ASP A 77 1.23 -8.17 3.74
N ASN A 78 1.80 -6.99 3.58
CA ASN A 78 3.19 -6.79 3.19
C ASN A 78 3.94 -5.92 4.20
N SER A 79 5.23 -5.67 3.95
CA SER A 79 6.05 -4.88 4.89
C SER A 79 5.61 -3.43 5.01
N HIS A 80 5.10 -2.85 3.93
CA HIS A 80 4.66 -1.45 3.90
C HIS A 80 3.32 -1.27 4.59
N SER A 81 2.37 -2.17 4.30
CA SER A 81 0.99 -2.10 4.78
C SER A 81 0.39 -3.49 4.90
N ASP A 82 -0.52 -3.69 5.84
CA ASP A 82 -1.27 -4.94 6.01
C ASP A 82 -2.68 -4.90 5.44
N ASP A 83 -3.02 -3.83 4.73
CA ASP A 83 -4.37 -3.54 4.24
C ASP A 83 -4.46 -3.29 2.73
N ALA A 84 -3.41 -3.60 1.97
CA ALA A 84 -3.33 -3.30 0.55
C ALA A 84 -4.08 -4.30 -0.34
N PHE A 85 -4.48 -3.84 -1.53
CA PHE A 85 -4.74 -4.68 -2.69
C PHE A 85 -3.64 -4.47 -3.74
N LEU A 86 -3.10 -5.58 -4.26
CA LEU A 86 -2.46 -5.59 -5.56
C LEU A 86 -3.55 -5.73 -6.63
N ILE A 87 -3.41 -5.05 -7.76
CA ILE A 87 -4.35 -5.19 -8.86
C ILE A 87 -3.63 -5.89 -10.02
N TYR A 88 -4.02 -7.11 -10.30
CA TYR A 88 -3.48 -7.90 -11.40
C TYR A 88 -4.48 -7.96 -12.55
N ILE A 89 -4.02 -7.62 -13.76
CA ILE A 89 -4.79 -7.68 -15.00
C ILE A 89 -4.16 -8.74 -15.90
N PRO A 90 -4.68 -10.00 -15.86
CA PRO A 90 -4.07 -11.11 -16.59
C PRO A 90 -4.00 -10.87 -18.10
N GLU A 91 -5.04 -10.30 -18.70
CA GLU A 91 -5.14 -10.06 -20.14
C GLU A 91 -4.06 -9.09 -20.64
N GLU A 92 -3.62 -8.16 -19.79
CA GLU A 92 -2.62 -7.14 -20.11
C GLU A 92 -1.24 -7.48 -19.50
N LYS A 93 -1.15 -8.58 -18.74
CA LYS A 93 0.05 -8.97 -17.97
C LYS A 93 0.62 -7.84 -17.10
N LEU A 94 -0.26 -7.05 -16.50
CA LEU A 94 0.07 -5.92 -15.65
C LEU A 94 -0.24 -6.20 -14.19
N LEU A 95 0.70 -5.82 -13.31
CA LEU A 95 0.55 -5.89 -11.86
C LEU A 95 0.74 -4.50 -11.24
N PHE A 96 -0.32 -3.89 -10.72
CA PHE A 96 -0.23 -2.65 -9.96
C PHE A 96 0.07 -2.96 -8.49
N LEU A 97 1.14 -2.39 -7.98
CA LEU A 97 1.68 -2.68 -6.66
C LEU A 97 1.20 -1.69 -5.57
N GLY A 98 0.80 -0.46 -5.96
CA GLY A 98 0.83 0.64 -5.00
C GLY A 98 2.23 0.73 -4.37
N ASP A 99 2.31 0.83 -3.06
CA ASP A 99 3.58 0.87 -2.32
C ASP A 99 3.94 -0.47 -1.65
N SER A 100 3.24 -1.55 -2.00
CA SER A 100 3.40 -2.88 -1.37
C SER A 100 4.81 -3.45 -1.45
N HIS A 101 5.61 -3.02 -2.42
CA HIS A 101 7.01 -3.42 -2.60
C HIS A 101 7.98 -2.63 -1.70
N ALA A 102 7.50 -1.62 -0.97
CA ALA A 102 8.33 -0.73 -0.17
C ALA A 102 8.53 -1.22 1.28
N LYS A 103 9.48 -0.57 1.97
CA LYS A 103 9.72 -0.77 3.40
C LYS A 103 8.61 -0.14 4.24
N ASN A 104 8.52 -0.55 5.49
CA ASN A 104 7.68 0.14 6.46
C ASN A 104 8.33 1.49 6.84
N TYR A 105 7.62 2.58 6.59
CA TYR A 105 8.09 3.95 6.87
C TYR A 105 7.98 4.35 8.34
N TYR A 106 7.19 3.62 9.13
CA TYR A 106 7.02 3.87 10.56
C TYR A 106 8.08 3.20 11.43
N THR A 107 8.91 2.30 10.88
CA THR A 107 10.07 1.75 11.58
C THR A 107 11.28 2.70 11.49
N LYS A 108 12.13 2.70 12.52
CA LYS A 108 13.35 3.53 12.55
C LYS A 108 14.57 2.64 12.86
N PRO A 109 15.43 2.40 11.85
CA PRO A 109 15.36 2.78 10.44
C PRO A 109 14.21 2.09 9.70
N MET A 110 13.79 2.66 8.55
CA MET A 110 12.81 2.03 7.67
C MET A 110 13.29 0.64 7.26
N ALA A 111 12.45 -0.38 7.46
CA ALA A 111 12.83 -1.78 7.27
C ALA A 111 11.71 -2.62 6.66
N TYR A 112 12.11 -3.74 6.04
CA TYR A 112 11.19 -4.81 5.73
C TYR A 112 10.98 -5.70 6.97
N ASN A 113 9.79 -6.30 7.06
CA ASN A 113 9.59 -7.50 7.86
C ASN A 113 9.99 -8.70 7.02
N LYS A 114 10.92 -9.53 7.51
CA LYS A 114 11.51 -10.63 6.74
C LYS A 114 10.47 -11.65 6.28
N GLN A 115 9.56 -12.06 7.18
CA GLN A 115 8.53 -13.03 6.84
C GLN A 115 7.54 -12.46 5.81
N LYS A 116 7.02 -11.24 6.06
CA LYS A 116 6.11 -10.58 5.13
C LYS A 116 6.73 -10.35 3.75
N LEU A 117 8.03 -10.03 3.69
CA LEU A 117 8.73 -9.88 2.41
C LEU A 117 8.81 -11.21 1.67
N ARG A 118 9.09 -12.33 2.36
CA ARG A 118 9.10 -13.66 1.73
C ARG A 118 7.71 -14.03 1.20
N ASP A 119 6.69 -13.89 2.05
CA ASP A 119 5.31 -14.19 1.68
C ASP A 119 4.85 -13.36 0.47
N TYR A 120 5.26 -12.08 0.43
CA TYR A 120 4.97 -11.17 -0.69
C TYR A 120 5.65 -11.63 -1.99
N ILE A 121 6.94 -11.97 -1.94
CA ILE A 121 7.68 -12.48 -3.11
C ILE A 121 7.03 -13.77 -3.62
N ASP A 122 6.73 -14.73 -2.74
CA ASP A 122 6.10 -15.99 -3.12
C ASP A 122 4.74 -15.76 -3.76
N ARG A 123 3.96 -14.80 -3.22
CA ARG A 123 2.64 -14.42 -3.71
C ARG A 123 2.67 -13.86 -5.14
N ILE A 124 3.62 -12.99 -5.46
CA ILE A 124 3.70 -12.37 -6.78
C ILE A 124 4.43 -13.25 -7.81
N THR A 125 5.31 -14.12 -7.38
CA THR A 125 6.09 -15.01 -8.28
C THR A 125 5.20 -15.96 -9.06
N ILE A 126 4.04 -16.36 -8.53
CA ILE A 126 3.11 -17.26 -9.22
C ILE A 126 2.23 -16.55 -10.27
N LEU A 127 2.28 -15.20 -10.34
CA LEU A 127 1.50 -14.41 -11.31
C LEU A 127 2.29 -14.29 -12.63
N ASP A 128 1.55 -14.40 -13.75
CA ASP A 128 2.12 -14.21 -15.10
C ASP A 128 1.98 -12.75 -15.54
N PHE A 129 2.78 -11.86 -14.94
CA PHE A 129 2.85 -10.46 -15.36
C PHE A 129 4.18 -10.17 -16.09
N GLU A 130 4.16 -9.20 -16.99
CA GLU A 130 5.36 -8.69 -17.69
C GLU A 130 5.85 -7.39 -17.03
N TYR A 131 4.92 -6.54 -16.60
CA TYR A 131 5.24 -5.24 -15.99
C TYR A 131 4.55 -5.08 -14.64
N ALA A 132 5.28 -4.46 -13.72
CA ALA A 132 4.77 -4.08 -12.41
C ALA A 132 4.82 -2.55 -12.23
N VAL A 133 3.67 -1.97 -11.88
CA VAL A 133 3.47 -0.51 -11.77
C VAL A 133 3.39 -0.13 -10.30
N PRO A 134 4.43 0.50 -9.72
CA PRO A 134 4.41 0.99 -8.35
C PRO A 134 3.58 2.28 -8.22
N GLY A 135 3.21 2.64 -7.00
CA GLY A 135 2.57 3.93 -6.70
C GLY A 135 3.52 5.12 -6.91
N HIS A 136 4.81 4.88 -6.76
CA HIS A 136 5.88 5.87 -6.94
C HIS A 136 7.08 5.27 -7.66
N GLY A 137 7.76 6.07 -8.49
CA GLY A 137 8.98 5.67 -9.20
C GLY A 137 8.72 5.10 -10.59
N ASN A 138 9.66 4.28 -11.06
CA ASN A 138 9.63 3.72 -12.40
C ASN A 138 8.89 2.37 -12.42
N ILE A 139 8.31 2.05 -13.57
CA ILE A 139 7.76 0.73 -13.86
C ILE A 139 8.90 -0.29 -13.85
N PHE A 140 8.66 -1.46 -13.29
CA PHE A 140 9.55 -2.60 -13.31
C PHE A 140 9.12 -3.60 -14.37
N THR A 141 10.05 -4.26 -15.01
CA THR A 141 9.80 -5.58 -15.57
C THR A 141 9.62 -6.59 -14.43
N ARG A 142 9.02 -7.73 -14.71
CA ARG A 142 8.88 -8.83 -13.73
C ARG A 142 10.24 -9.24 -13.15
N GLU A 143 11.25 -9.39 -14.00
CA GLU A 143 12.61 -9.78 -13.61
C GLU A 143 13.24 -8.74 -12.67
N GLU A 144 13.19 -7.45 -13.04
CA GLU A 144 13.73 -6.36 -12.22
C GLU A 144 13.07 -6.30 -10.83
N LEU A 145 11.74 -6.47 -10.76
CA LEU A 145 11.04 -6.45 -9.47
C LEU A 145 11.46 -7.63 -8.58
N LEU A 146 11.44 -8.85 -9.12
CA LEU A 146 11.77 -10.05 -8.35
C LEU A 146 13.23 -10.03 -7.89
N ASP A 147 14.15 -9.62 -8.77
CA ASP A 147 15.57 -9.43 -8.45
C ASP A 147 15.79 -8.41 -7.34
N TYR A 148 15.08 -7.28 -7.41
CA TYR A 148 15.13 -6.24 -6.38
C TYR A 148 14.69 -6.78 -5.02
N LEU A 149 13.54 -7.45 -4.96
CA LEU A 149 12.97 -7.96 -3.72
C LEU A 149 13.82 -9.09 -3.12
N GLU A 150 14.33 -10.01 -3.95
CA GLU A 150 15.23 -11.08 -3.49
C GLU A 150 16.56 -10.53 -2.95
N LYS A 151 17.11 -9.49 -3.57
CA LYS A 151 18.30 -8.80 -3.05
C LYS A 151 18.03 -8.16 -1.69
N GLU A 152 16.87 -7.50 -1.51
CA GLU A 152 16.50 -6.94 -0.20
C GLU A 152 16.30 -8.06 0.84
N TYR A 153 15.62 -9.15 0.50
CA TYR A 153 15.45 -10.31 1.38
C TYR A 153 16.78 -10.92 1.83
N THR A 154 17.73 -11.10 0.90
CA THR A 154 19.04 -11.69 1.18
C THR A 154 19.90 -10.82 2.11
N LYS A 155 19.74 -9.50 2.11
CA LYS A 155 20.42 -8.59 3.03
C LYS A 155 19.93 -8.72 4.48
N MET A 156 18.78 -9.33 4.70
CA MET A 156 18.14 -9.48 6.00
C MET A 156 18.65 -10.75 6.71
N ARG A 157 19.84 -10.69 7.30
CA ARG A 157 20.47 -11.79 8.06
C ARG A 157 19.79 -12.03 9.42
#